data_9b699f7311f3b969cf013e4d71a9f162
#
_entry.id   9b699f7311f3b969cf013e4d71a9f162
#
_cell.length_a   1.000
_cell.length_b   1.000
_cell.length_c   1.000
_cell.angle_alpha   90.00
_cell.angle_beta   90.00
_cell.angle_gamma   90.00
#
_symmetry.space_group_name_H-M   'P 1'
#
loop_
_entity.id
_entity.type
_entity.pdbx_description
1 polymer ?
#
loop_
_entity_poly.entity_id
_entity_poly.type
_entity_poly.pdbx_seq_one_letter_code
_entity_poly.pdbx_strand_id
1 'polypeptide(L)'
;MHKFGITLAAFCLMSCCAPAADSTGCDSLVSVNSHRLEIHEEGSGTPIVVFDAGLSDQMDKLKPLQARIARVTRTITYNRAGYGRSEAGPMPRDARREAEELKTLLEKVSGKGPYLLVGHSLGALNMQVFAAEYPEMVAGMILMDPPPGPFILGKRFTELKDMAEKMTAEWRAIADSAGKSDDAGERARGTFFAAIASEHTEMFGESARTADAISSFGDIPLVVIASGKPNPAFGDVAEGFQKFWIEQSRALSKKSTRGEFILVNESSHYIYLDDPDLVAETILSMVRKMRGD
;
A
#
# COMPACT_ATOMS: atom_id res chain seq x y z
N MET A 1 29.99 -31.93 -45.05
CA MET A 1 28.98 -32.14 -44.05
C MET A 1 29.04 -30.97 -43.08
N HIS A 2 28.21 -29.91 -43.32
CA HIS A 2 28.14 -28.73 -42.48
C HIS A 2 26.92 -28.87 -41.57
N LYS A 3 27.15 -28.89 -40.28
CA LYS A 3 26.07 -28.86 -39.27
C LYS A 3 25.74 -27.38 -38.97
N PHE A 4 24.55 -26.95 -39.39
CA PHE A 4 23.97 -25.70 -38.96
C PHE A 4 23.40 -25.86 -37.56
N GLY A 5 23.95 -25.14 -36.58
CA GLY A 5 23.38 -24.99 -35.25
C GLY A 5 22.32 -23.89 -35.28
N ILE A 6 21.05 -24.24 -34.99
CA ILE A 6 19.97 -23.27 -34.82
C ILE A 6 20.01 -22.81 -33.39
N THR A 7 20.41 -21.57 -33.17
CA THR A 7 20.28 -20.91 -31.84
C THR A 7 18.87 -20.40 -31.70
N LEU A 8 18.11 -21.02 -30.80
CA LEU A 8 16.76 -20.62 -30.45
C LEU A 8 16.84 -19.38 -29.53
N ALA A 9 16.61 -18.20 -30.10
CA ALA A 9 16.47 -16.96 -29.33
C ALA A 9 15.08 -17.01 -28.63
N ALA A 10 15.09 -17.11 -27.32
CA ALA A 10 13.88 -16.98 -26.51
C ALA A 10 13.40 -15.53 -26.59
N PHE A 11 12.37 -15.28 -27.38
CA PHE A 11 11.64 -14.01 -27.39
C PHE A 11 10.79 -13.97 -26.12
N CYS A 12 11.23 -13.19 -25.16
CA CYS A 12 10.42 -12.80 -24.01
C CYS A 12 9.29 -11.90 -24.52
N LEU A 13 8.10 -12.45 -24.67
CA LEU A 13 6.89 -11.66 -24.99
C LEU A 13 6.57 -10.75 -23.80
N MET A 14 7.16 -9.55 -23.81
CA MET A 14 6.61 -8.43 -23.05
C MET A 14 5.25 -8.09 -23.70
N SER A 15 4.17 -8.52 -23.06
CA SER A 15 2.85 -8.04 -23.41
C SER A 15 2.75 -6.58 -22.95
N CYS A 16 3.20 -5.65 -23.77
CA CYS A 16 2.87 -4.24 -23.63
C CYS A 16 1.40 -4.08 -23.99
N CYS A 17 0.56 -3.73 -23.02
CA CYS A 17 -0.76 -3.18 -23.31
C CYS A 17 -0.55 -1.89 -24.13
N ALA A 18 -0.87 -1.92 -25.42
CA ALA A 18 -0.92 -0.72 -26.25
C ALA A 18 -2.04 0.19 -25.73
N PRO A 19 -1.89 1.53 -25.78
CA PRO A 19 -2.94 2.44 -25.34
C PRO A 19 -4.13 2.36 -26.31
N ALA A 20 -5.17 1.60 -25.90
CA ALA A 20 -6.46 1.63 -26.56
C ALA A 20 -7.33 2.72 -25.90
N ALA A 21 -8.12 3.43 -26.71
CA ALA A 21 -9.00 4.53 -26.29
C ALA A 21 -10.27 4.07 -25.52
N ASP A 22 -10.23 2.89 -24.92
CA ASP A 22 -11.24 2.38 -23.98
C ASP A 22 -10.53 1.98 -22.70
N SER A 23 -10.87 2.63 -21.59
CA SER A 23 -10.26 2.49 -20.28
C SER A 23 -10.65 1.20 -19.56
N THR A 24 -10.49 0.05 -20.21
CA THR A 24 -10.57 -1.23 -19.52
C THR A 24 -9.23 -1.49 -18.83
N GLY A 25 -9.23 -1.53 -17.49
CA GLY A 25 -8.04 -1.81 -16.71
C GLY A 25 -7.43 -3.18 -17.08
N CYS A 26 -6.11 -3.29 -16.94
CA CYS A 26 -5.36 -4.50 -17.29
C CYS A 26 -4.67 -5.07 -16.05
N ASP A 27 -5.01 -6.33 -15.72
CA ASP A 27 -4.30 -7.10 -14.69
C ASP A 27 -3.08 -7.81 -15.29
N SER A 28 -1.94 -7.71 -14.64
CA SER A 28 -0.73 -8.39 -15.07
C SER A 28 0.13 -8.88 -13.89
N LEU A 29 1.08 -9.77 -14.17
CA LEU A 29 2.09 -10.21 -13.21
C LEU A 29 3.45 -9.65 -13.65
N VAL A 30 4.08 -8.87 -12.81
CA VAL A 30 5.36 -8.22 -13.06
C VAL A 30 6.44 -8.86 -12.20
N SER A 31 7.55 -9.28 -12.81
CA SER A 31 8.69 -9.83 -12.06
C SER A 31 9.39 -8.72 -11.27
N VAL A 32 9.45 -8.89 -9.97
CA VAL A 32 10.14 -8.00 -9.02
C VAL A 32 11.15 -8.84 -8.27
N ASN A 33 12.44 -8.57 -8.53
CA ASN A 33 13.52 -9.38 -7.97
C ASN A 33 13.33 -10.90 -8.21
N SER A 34 13.06 -11.69 -7.16
CA SER A 34 12.94 -13.15 -7.23
C SER A 34 11.50 -13.68 -7.35
N HIS A 35 10.47 -12.79 -7.37
CA HIS A 35 9.06 -13.17 -7.39
C HIS A 35 8.26 -12.22 -8.28
N ARG A 36 6.97 -12.52 -8.49
CA ARG A 36 6.08 -11.70 -9.31
C ARG A 36 5.01 -11.05 -8.45
N LEU A 37 4.74 -9.77 -8.73
CA LEU A 37 3.63 -9.03 -8.13
C LEU A 37 2.51 -8.85 -9.14
N GLU A 38 1.29 -9.03 -8.66
CA GLU A 38 0.07 -8.72 -9.40
C GLU A 38 -0.20 -7.23 -9.34
N ILE A 39 -0.47 -6.65 -10.52
CA ILE A 39 -0.83 -5.24 -10.66
C ILE A 39 -2.11 -5.09 -11.45
N HIS A 40 -2.79 -3.98 -11.21
CA HIS A 40 -3.88 -3.48 -12.05
C HIS A 40 -3.55 -2.06 -12.50
N GLU A 41 -3.47 -1.86 -13.81
CA GLU A 41 -3.24 -0.55 -14.42
C GLU A 41 -4.48 -0.06 -15.13
N GLU A 42 -4.82 1.22 -14.97
CA GLU A 42 -5.97 1.83 -15.61
C GLU A 42 -5.73 3.32 -15.88
N GLY A 43 -6.33 3.86 -16.94
CA GLY A 43 -6.19 5.26 -17.33
C GLY A 43 -4.89 5.58 -18.05
N SER A 44 -4.65 6.88 -18.30
CA SER A 44 -3.47 7.39 -19.01
C SER A 44 -3.10 8.80 -18.55
N GLY A 45 -1.86 9.23 -18.81
CA GLY A 45 -1.38 10.57 -18.45
C GLY A 45 -0.59 10.61 -17.15
N THR A 46 -0.28 11.83 -16.70
CA THR A 46 0.56 12.12 -15.51
C THR A 46 -0.10 13.16 -14.62
N PRO A 47 0.24 13.21 -13.31
CA PRO A 47 1.09 12.26 -12.57
C PRO A 47 0.44 10.87 -12.53
N ILE A 48 1.25 9.82 -12.39
CA ILE A 48 0.73 8.47 -12.15
C ILE A 48 0.39 8.35 -10.66
N VAL A 49 -0.81 7.84 -10.37
CA VAL A 49 -1.28 7.60 -9.00
C VAL A 49 -1.06 6.14 -8.65
N VAL A 50 -0.35 5.88 -7.57
CA VAL A 50 -0.01 4.52 -7.07
C VAL A 50 -0.72 4.28 -5.75
N PHE A 51 -1.45 3.17 -5.67
CA PHE A 51 -2.23 2.80 -4.49
C PHE A 51 -1.62 1.61 -3.76
N ASP A 52 -1.54 1.68 -2.42
CA ASP A 52 -1.21 0.56 -1.53
C ASP A 52 -2.31 0.36 -0.49
N ALA A 53 -2.80 -0.87 -0.41
CA ALA A 53 -3.92 -1.25 0.45
C ALA A 53 -3.49 -1.46 1.92
N GLY A 54 -4.46 -1.59 2.82
CA GLY A 54 -4.24 -1.90 4.22
C GLY A 54 -3.74 -3.33 4.46
N LEU A 55 -3.44 -3.64 5.71
CA LEU A 55 -3.12 -5.01 6.12
C LEU A 55 -4.29 -5.95 5.80
N SER A 56 -3.99 -7.11 5.24
CA SER A 56 -4.95 -8.12 4.78
C SER A 56 -5.88 -7.69 3.62
N ASP A 57 -5.80 -6.47 3.16
CA ASP A 57 -6.57 -5.97 2.03
C ASP A 57 -5.85 -6.23 0.71
N GLN A 58 -6.58 -6.75 -0.28
CA GLN A 58 -6.10 -6.88 -1.63
C GLN A 58 -6.46 -5.64 -2.46
N MET A 59 -5.76 -5.44 -3.56
CA MET A 59 -5.96 -4.30 -4.47
C MET A 59 -7.41 -4.14 -4.93
N ASP A 60 -8.19 -5.23 -4.98
CA ASP A 60 -9.59 -5.21 -5.42
C ASP A 60 -10.48 -4.27 -4.58
N LYS A 61 -10.14 -4.06 -3.30
CA LYS A 61 -10.86 -3.08 -2.47
C LYS A 61 -10.66 -1.64 -2.92
N LEU A 62 -9.53 -1.34 -3.57
CA LEU A 62 -9.20 0.00 -4.06
C LEU A 62 -9.61 0.21 -5.53
N LYS A 63 -9.89 -0.84 -6.30
CA LYS A 63 -10.30 -0.75 -7.71
C LYS A 63 -11.49 0.20 -7.96
N PRO A 64 -12.55 0.24 -7.13
CA PRO A 64 -13.64 1.21 -7.34
C PRO A 64 -13.19 2.67 -7.24
N LEU A 65 -12.28 3.00 -6.31
CA LEU A 65 -11.67 4.32 -6.20
C LEU A 65 -10.71 4.57 -7.37
N GLN A 66 -9.87 3.58 -7.69
CA GLN A 66 -8.94 3.63 -8.82
C GLN A 66 -9.64 3.97 -10.13
N ALA A 67 -10.75 3.29 -10.46
CA ALA A 67 -11.51 3.51 -11.68
C ALA A 67 -12.04 4.95 -11.82
N ARG A 68 -12.33 5.61 -10.70
CA ARG A 68 -12.74 7.04 -10.69
C ARG A 68 -11.57 7.95 -11.07
N ILE A 69 -10.38 7.68 -10.52
CA ILE A 69 -9.17 8.46 -10.76
C ILE A 69 -8.61 8.20 -12.16
N ALA A 70 -8.74 6.97 -12.64
CA ALA A 70 -8.28 6.53 -13.96
C ALA A 70 -8.93 7.29 -15.13
N ARG A 71 -10.12 7.86 -14.94
CA ARG A 71 -10.76 8.74 -15.92
C ARG A 71 -9.97 10.03 -16.17
N VAL A 72 -9.07 10.40 -15.28
CA VAL A 72 -8.31 11.67 -15.33
C VAL A 72 -6.82 11.43 -15.53
N THR A 73 -6.25 10.38 -14.92
CA THR A 73 -4.82 10.10 -15.00
C THR A 73 -4.54 8.60 -14.94
N ARG A 74 -3.31 8.18 -15.29
CA ARG A 74 -2.89 6.78 -15.15
C ARG A 74 -2.80 6.40 -13.68
N THR A 75 -3.26 5.20 -13.35
CA THR A 75 -3.30 4.66 -11.99
C THR A 75 -2.73 3.26 -11.94
N ILE A 76 -2.09 2.92 -10.84
CA ILE A 76 -1.53 1.59 -10.56
C ILE A 76 -1.99 1.18 -9.16
N THR A 77 -2.65 0.03 -9.05
CA THR A 77 -2.78 -0.72 -7.79
C THR A 77 -2.00 -2.02 -7.90
N TYR A 78 -1.60 -2.58 -6.78
CA TYR A 78 -0.89 -3.84 -6.75
C TYR A 78 -1.24 -4.66 -5.51
N ASN A 79 -1.05 -5.96 -5.61
CA ASN A 79 -1.05 -6.86 -4.48
C ASN A 79 0.40 -7.05 -3.99
N ARG A 80 0.65 -6.79 -2.71
CA ARG A 80 1.95 -7.08 -2.10
C ARG A 80 2.29 -8.56 -2.20
N ALA A 81 3.54 -8.92 -2.03
CA ALA A 81 3.98 -10.31 -2.12
C ALA A 81 3.21 -11.22 -1.13
N GLY A 82 2.67 -12.31 -1.64
CA GLY A 82 1.80 -13.23 -0.91
C GLY A 82 0.31 -12.90 -0.95
N TYR A 83 -0.09 -11.76 -1.55
CA TYR A 83 -1.49 -11.35 -1.69
C TYR A 83 -2.02 -11.65 -3.09
N GLY A 84 -3.31 -11.98 -3.20
CA GLY A 84 -3.96 -12.23 -4.48
C GLY A 84 -3.21 -13.24 -5.34
N ARG A 85 -2.84 -12.85 -6.55
CA ARG A 85 -2.01 -13.67 -7.46
C ARG A 85 -0.51 -13.36 -7.35
N SER A 86 -0.11 -12.45 -6.47
CA SER A 86 1.30 -12.20 -6.19
C SER A 86 1.95 -13.43 -5.56
N GLU A 87 3.16 -13.75 -6.02
CA GLU A 87 3.94 -14.83 -5.44
C GLU A 87 4.44 -14.45 -4.04
N ALA A 88 4.82 -15.45 -3.25
CA ALA A 88 5.47 -15.22 -1.97
C ALA A 88 6.79 -14.46 -2.16
N GLY A 89 6.99 -13.40 -1.38
CA GLY A 89 8.25 -12.67 -1.32
C GLY A 89 9.16 -13.15 -0.19
N PRO A 90 10.39 -12.63 -0.14
CA PRO A 90 11.29 -12.88 0.98
C PRO A 90 10.72 -12.38 2.31
N MET A 91 11.00 -13.08 3.39
CA MET A 91 10.67 -12.69 4.76
C MET A 91 11.89 -12.04 5.45
N PRO A 92 11.69 -11.20 6.48
CA PRO A 92 10.42 -10.67 6.94
C PRO A 92 9.82 -9.62 5.97
N ARG A 93 8.50 -9.38 6.09
CA ARG A 93 7.77 -8.40 5.28
C ARG A 93 7.72 -7.05 6.04
N ASP A 94 8.84 -6.35 6.09
CA ASP A 94 8.93 -5.01 6.67
C ASP A 94 8.74 -3.91 5.60
N ALA A 95 8.47 -2.68 6.06
CA ALA A 95 8.15 -1.57 5.16
C ALA A 95 9.29 -1.16 4.21
N ARG A 96 10.56 -1.41 4.57
CA ARG A 96 11.69 -1.14 3.65
C ARG A 96 11.68 -2.12 2.50
N ARG A 97 11.46 -3.40 2.78
CA ARG A 97 11.34 -4.43 1.75
C ARG A 97 10.16 -4.15 0.82
N GLU A 98 9.01 -3.78 1.39
CA GLU A 98 7.83 -3.38 0.61
C GLU A 98 8.15 -2.15 -0.28
N ALA A 99 8.86 -1.17 0.25
CA ALA A 99 9.28 0.01 -0.51
C ALA A 99 10.27 -0.32 -1.65
N GLU A 100 11.23 -1.22 -1.41
CA GLU A 100 12.19 -1.68 -2.41
C GLU A 100 11.50 -2.46 -3.55
N GLU A 101 10.56 -3.35 -3.19
CA GLU A 101 9.77 -4.09 -4.16
C GLU A 101 8.87 -3.17 -4.99
N LEU A 102 8.20 -2.20 -4.35
CA LEU A 102 7.41 -1.19 -5.04
C LEU A 102 8.26 -0.34 -5.98
N LYS A 103 9.44 0.11 -5.55
CA LYS A 103 10.38 0.82 -6.43
C LYS A 103 10.71 0.01 -7.67
N THR A 104 11.11 -1.26 -7.48
CA THR A 104 11.47 -2.16 -8.59
C THR A 104 10.28 -2.38 -9.52
N LEU A 105 9.07 -2.55 -8.97
CA LEU A 105 7.83 -2.65 -9.74
C LEU A 105 7.62 -1.42 -10.61
N LEU A 106 7.63 -0.23 -10.01
CA LEU A 106 7.35 1.02 -10.68
C LEU A 106 8.38 1.35 -11.77
N GLU A 107 9.66 1.09 -11.54
CA GLU A 107 10.71 1.27 -12.54
C GLU A 107 10.47 0.41 -13.78
N LYS A 108 9.90 -0.80 -13.61
CA LYS A 108 9.61 -1.72 -14.72
C LYS A 108 8.37 -1.34 -15.53
N VAL A 109 7.34 -0.84 -14.86
CA VAL A 109 6.03 -0.61 -15.51
C VAL A 109 5.84 0.82 -15.98
N SER A 110 6.53 1.80 -15.38
CA SER A 110 6.26 3.21 -15.64
C SER A 110 7.48 4.14 -15.58
N GLY A 111 8.67 3.61 -15.27
CA GLY A 111 9.91 4.40 -15.19
C GLY A 111 10.16 4.98 -13.80
N LYS A 112 10.83 6.13 -13.73
CA LYS A 112 11.34 6.68 -12.45
C LYS A 112 10.39 7.64 -11.72
N GLY A 113 9.18 7.86 -12.25
CA GLY A 113 8.24 8.81 -11.64
C GLY A 113 8.47 10.28 -12.05
N PRO A 114 8.14 11.28 -11.22
CA PRO A 114 7.60 11.11 -9.87
C PRO A 114 6.13 10.70 -9.81
N TYR A 115 5.72 10.06 -8.70
CA TYR A 115 4.41 9.47 -8.48
C TYR A 115 3.61 10.22 -7.41
N LEU A 116 2.28 10.21 -7.51
CA LEU A 116 1.39 10.50 -6.39
C LEU A 116 1.09 9.19 -5.66
N LEU A 117 1.58 9.07 -4.43
CA LEU A 117 1.39 7.88 -3.61
C LEU A 117 0.11 7.99 -2.78
N VAL A 118 -0.72 6.96 -2.80
CA VAL A 118 -1.96 6.88 -2.02
C VAL A 118 -1.94 5.59 -1.21
N GLY A 119 -1.85 5.69 0.11
CA GLY A 119 -1.80 4.54 1.00
C GLY A 119 -2.94 4.53 2.01
N HIS A 120 -3.45 3.34 2.33
CA HIS A 120 -4.41 3.13 3.40
C HIS A 120 -3.80 2.29 4.52
N SER A 121 -3.98 2.72 5.79
CA SER A 121 -3.56 1.94 6.96
C SER A 121 -2.07 1.50 6.86
N LEU A 122 -1.77 0.20 6.83
CA LEU A 122 -0.41 -0.31 6.60
C LEU A 122 0.21 0.22 5.30
N GLY A 123 -0.56 0.28 4.21
CA GLY A 123 -0.09 0.88 2.96
C GLY A 123 0.31 2.34 3.13
N ALA A 124 -0.37 3.10 4.00
CA ALA A 124 0.05 4.47 4.33
C ALA A 124 1.38 4.52 5.10
N LEU A 125 1.68 3.51 5.92
CA LEU A 125 2.99 3.37 6.56
C LEU A 125 4.08 3.04 5.53
N ASN A 126 3.82 2.08 4.63
CA ASN A 126 4.74 1.71 3.55
C ASN A 126 5.07 2.89 2.64
N MET A 127 4.06 3.70 2.27
CA MET A 127 4.25 4.91 1.46
C MET A 127 5.08 5.98 2.16
N GLN A 128 5.02 6.09 3.50
CA GLN A 128 5.91 6.97 4.26
C GLN A 128 7.38 6.52 4.13
N VAL A 129 7.61 5.21 4.27
CA VAL A 129 8.97 4.64 4.14
C VAL A 129 9.46 4.77 2.71
N PHE A 130 8.63 4.50 1.71
CA PHE A 130 8.97 4.72 0.30
C PHE A 130 9.38 6.17 0.03
N ALA A 131 8.62 7.14 0.53
CA ALA A 131 8.92 8.56 0.31
C ALA A 131 10.20 9.02 1.01
N ALA A 132 10.56 8.40 2.13
CA ALA A 132 11.80 8.69 2.83
C ALA A 132 13.03 8.07 2.16
N GLU A 133 12.89 6.86 1.59
CA GLU A 133 13.99 6.14 0.93
C GLU A 133 14.20 6.62 -0.53
N TYR A 134 13.13 7.05 -1.23
CA TYR A 134 13.13 7.43 -2.65
C TYR A 134 12.40 8.76 -2.90
N PRO A 135 12.79 9.87 -2.24
CA PRO A 135 12.06 11.13 -2.32
C PRO A 135 11.98 11.70 -3.75
N GLU A 136 12.97 11.41 -4.59
CA GLU A 136 13.00 11.84 -5.99
C GLU A 136 11.92 11.16 -6.86
N MET A 137 11.35 10.05 -6.40
CA MET A 137 10.27 9.35 -7.07
C MET A 137 8.87 9.83 -6.63
N VAL A 138 8.77 10.79 -5.71
CA VAL A 138 7.51 11.19 -5.08
C VAL A 138 7.12 12.62 -5.42
N ALA A 139 5.99 12.78 -6.12
CA ALA A 139 5.38 14.06 -6.40
C ALA A 139 4.45 14.55 -5.27
N GLY A 140 3.93 13.64 -4.47
CA GLY A 140 3.05 13.90 -3.34
C GLY A 140 2.53 12.63 -2.69
N MET A 141 1.91 12.77 -1.52
CA MET A 141 1.34 11.65 -0.77
C MET A 141 -0.05 11.97 -0.24
N ILE A 142 -0.93 10.95 -0.28
CA ILE A 142 -2.21 10.95 0.44
C ILE A 142 -2.24 9.71 1.31
N LEU A 143 -2.26 9.92 2.62
CA LEU A 143 -2.20 8.86 3.63
C LEU A 143 -3.56 8.76 4.32
N MET A 144 -4.29 7.69 4.06
CA MET A 144 -5.60 7.43 4.64
C MET A 144 -5.47 6.58 5.90
N ASP A 145 -5.83 7.15 7.01
CA ASP A 145 -5.88 6.53 8.34
C ASP A 145 -4.61 5.74 8.73
N PRO A 146 -3.41 6.36 8.63
CA PRO A 146 -2.14 5.70 8.90
C PRO A 146 -2.03 5.26 10.37
N PRO A 147 -1.41 4.10 10.69
CA PRO A 147 -1.27 3.64 12.05
C PRO A 147 -0.40 4.61 12.88
N PRO A 148 -0.83 4.97 14.12
CA PRO A 148 -0.11 5.91 14.97
C PRO A 148 1.25 5.37 15.43
N GLY A 149 2.34 6.11 15.17
CA GLY A 149 3.70 5.71 15.54
C GLY A 149 3.85 5.28 17.00
N PRO A 150 3.41 6.07 18.01
CA PRO A 150 3.54 5.69 19.41
C PRO A 150 2.74 4.44 19.82
N PHE A 151 1.65 4.10 19.10
CA PHE A 151 0.91 2.85 19.30
C PHE A 151 1.71 1.66 18.77
N ILE A 152 2.11 1.70 17.51
CA ILE A 152 2.84 0.58 16.89
C ILE A 152 4.24 0.38 17.51
N LEU A 153 4.81 1.40 18.17
CA LEU A 153 6.01 1.29 18.98
C LEU A 153 5.76 0.75 20.40
N GLY A 154 4.49 0.45 20.75
CA GLY A 154 4.13 -0.05 22.07
C GLY A 154 4.29 0.98 23.20
N LYS A 155 4.28 2.29 22.90
CA LYS A 155 4.42 3.37 23.89
C LYS A 155 3.06 3.83 24.46
N ARG A 156 1.97 3.53 23.79
CA ARG A 156 0.59 3.93 24.15
C ARG A 156 -0.39 2.81 23.79
N PHE A 157 -1.46 2.67 24.57
CA PHE A 157 -2.51 1.66 24.41
C PHE A 157 -1.96 0.24 24.36
N THR A 158 -1.09 -0.06 25.32
CA THR A 158 -0.39 -1.36 25.41
C THR A 158 -1.35 -2.53 25.63
N GLU A 159 -2.56 -2.28 26.15
CA GLU A 159 -3.64 -3.25 26.31
C GLU A 159 -4.15 -3.80 24.96
N LEU A 160 -4.01 -3.03 23.89
CA LEU A 160 -4.35 -3.50 22.53
C LEU A 160 -3.25 -4.37 21.92
N LYS A 161 -2.05 -4.37 22.49
CA LYS A 161 -0.93 -5.17 21.99
C LYS A 161 -1.20 -6.66 22.12
N ASP A 162 -1.76 -7.10 23.25
CA ASP A 162 -2.10 -8.51 23.46
C ASP A 162 -3.09 -9.03 22.43
N MET A 163 -4.04 -8.18 22.03
CA MET A 163 -4.99 -8.50 20.96
C MET A 163 -4.26 -8.62 19.61
N ALA A 164 -3.36 -7.71 19.30
CA ALA A 164 -2.57 -7.75 18.08
C ALA A 164 -1.66 -9.00 18.03
N GLU A 165 -1.02 -9.36 19.13
CA GLU A 165 -0.18 -10.55 19.24
C GLU A 165 -0.98 -11.85 19.05
N LYS A 166 -2.18 -11.94 19.64
CA LYS A 166 -3.09 -13.08 19.44
C LYS A 166 -3.49 -13.22 17.97
N MET A 167 -3.90 -12.13 17.32
CA MET A 167 -4.22 -12.15 15.89
C MET A 167 -3.05 -12.66 15.05
N THR A 168 -1.84 -12.17 15.32
CA THR A 168 -0.64 -12.61 14.61
C THR A 168 -0.40 -14.10 14.80
N ALA A 169 -0.55 -14.61 16.05
CA ALA A 169 -0.37 -16.04 16.35
C ALA A 169 -1.42 -16.91 15.61
N GLU A 170 -2.67 -16.47 15.54
CA GLU A 170 -3.72 -17.16 14.78
C GLU A 170 -3.39 -17.22 13.29
N TRP A 171 -2.96 -16.11 12.69
CA TRP A 171 -2.57 -16.09 11.28
C TRP A 171 -1.35 -16.98 10.99
N ARG A 172 -0.36 -17.03 11.88
CA ARG A 172 0.78 -17.97 11.77
C ARG A 172 0.30 -19.42 11.80
N ALA A 173 -0.60 -19.75 12.73
CA ALA A 173 -1.12 -21.11 12.85
C ALA A 173 -1.89 -21.53 11.57
N ILE A 174 -2.66 -20.60 10.98
CA ILE A 174 -3.33 -20.83 9.69
C ILE A 174 -2.29 -21.02 8.57
N ALA A 175 -1.27 -20.17 8.51
CA ALA A 175 -0.20 -20.26 7.52
C ALA A 175 0.52 -21.60 7.58
N ASP A 176 0.88 -22.04 8.78
CA ASP A 176 1.60 -23.30 9.03
C ASP A 176 0.75 -24.53 8.66
N SER A 177 -0.54 -24.48 8.95
CA SER A 177 -1.47 -25.58 8.62
C SER A 177 -1.74 -25.62 7.13
N ALA A 178 -2.15 -24.52 6.53
CA ALA A 178 -2.53 -24.41 5.13
C ALA A 178 -1.33 -24.61 4.19
N GLY A 179 -0.14 -24.16 4.56
CA GLY A 179 1.09 -24.31 3.77
C GLY A 179 1.55 -25.77 3.60
N LYS A 180 1.09 -26.68 4.47
CA LYS A 180 1.39 -28.12 4.40
C LYS A 180 0.35 -28.91 3.59
N SER A 181 -0.69 -28.28 3.11
CA SER A 181 -1.77 -28.95 2.36
C SER A 181 -1.31 -29.39 0.97
N ASP A 182 -1.83 -30.51 0.52
CA ASP A 182 -1.66 -30.96 -0.88
C ASP A 182 -2.54 -30.15 -1.85
N ASP A 183 -3.55 -29.44 -1.35
CA ASP A 183 -4.42 -28.56 -2.14
C ASP A 183 -3.73 -27.23 -2.46
N ALA A 184 -3.74 -26.82 -3.73
CA ALA A 184 -3.08 -25.59 -4.19
C ALA A 184 -3.75 -24.32 -3.65
N GLY A 185 -5.08 -24.33 -3.49
CA GLY A 185 -5.83 -23.20 -2.93
C GLY A 185 -5.51 -23.00 -1.45
N GLU A 186 -5.41 -24.11 -0.68
CA GLU A 186 -4.99 -24.06 0.71
C GLU A 186 -3.54 -23.57 0.82
N ARG A 187 -2.62 -24.02 -0.03
CA ARG A 187 -1.25 -23.48 -0.01
C ARG A 187 -1.21 -21.97 -0.32
N ALA A 188 -2.00 -21.50 -1.28
CA ALA A 188 -2.13 -20.07 -1.56
C ALA A 188 -2.69 -19.30 -0.35
N ARG A 189 -3.69 -19.88 0.33
CA ARG A 189 -4.19 -19.34 1.60
C ARG A 189 -3.11 -19.30 2.68
N GLY A 190 -2.30 -20.33 2.80
CA GLY A 190 -1.14 -20.36 3.70
C GLY A 190 -0.13 -19.28 3.39
N THR A 191 0.18 -19.04 2.12
CA THR A 191 1.06 -17.96 1.66
C THR A 191 0.52 -16.59 2.05
N PHE A 192 -0.77 -16.34 1.84
CA PHE A 192 -1.42 -15.10 2.23
C PHE A 192 -1.35 -14.86 3.74
N PHE A 193 -1.69 -15.86 4.56
CA PHE A 193 -1.63 -15.73 6.02
C PHE A 193 -0.21 -15.58 6.55
N ALA A 194 0.79 -16.18 5.89
CA ALA A 194 2.19 -15.96 6.23
C ALA A 194 2.62 -14.51 5.96
N ALA A 195 2.20 -13.94 4.83
CA ALA A 195 2.50 -12.56 4.49
C ALA A 195 1.88 -11.58 5.50
N ILE A 196 0.57 -11.67 5.77
CA ILE A 196 -0.09 -10.76 6.72
C ILE A 196 0.44 -10.92 8.15
N ALA A 197 0.76 -12.13 8.59
CA ALA A 197 1.36 -12.35 9.91
C ALA A 197 2.75 -11.72 10.02
N SER A 198 3.54 -11.77 8.95
CA SER A 198 4.84 -11.12 8.89
C SER A 198 4.71 -9.59 8.86
N GLU A 199 3.89 -9.04 7.96
CA GLU A 199 3.61 -7.60 7.89
C GLU A 199 3.11 -7.03 9.22
N HIS A 200 2.18 -7.73 9.86
CA HIS A 200 1.66 -7.30 11.17
C HIS A 200 2.73 -7.35 12.26
N THR A 201 3.58 -8.39 12.26
CA THR A 201 4.72 -8.45 13.19
C THR A 201 5.66 -7.27 12.99
N GLU A 202 6.00 -6.98 11.74
CA GLU A 202 6.91 -5.90 11.39
C GLU A 202 6.27 -4.51 11.56
N MET A 203 4.96 -4.38 11.42
CA MET A 203 4.23 -3.15 11.73
C MET A 203 4.42 -2.72 13.20
N PHE A 204 4.54 -3.68 14.14
CA PHE A 204 4.89 -3.43 15.55
C PHE A 204 6.40 -3.59 15.83
N GLY A 205 7.19 -3.85 14.82
CA GLY A 205 8.62 -4.13 14.87
C GLY A 205 9.47 -3.13 14.09
N GLU A 206 10.15 -3.60 13.04
CA GLU A 206 11.09 -2.81 12.25
C GLU A 206 10.40 -1.72 11.45
N SER A 207 9.21 -1.97 10.88
CA SER A 207 8.46 -0.97 10.14
C SER A 207 8.08 0.23 11.02
N ALA A 208 7.68 -0.03 12.28
CA ALA A 208 7.41 1.04 13.25
C ALA A 208 8.64 1.90 13.53
N ARG A 209 9.79 1.27 13.76
CA ARG A 209 11.06 1.97 14.03
C ARG A 209 11.50 2.80 12.82
N THR A 210 11.39 2.23 11.64
CA THR A 210 11.73 2.90 10.37
C THR A 210 10.85 4.14 10.16
N ALA A 211 9.54 4.04 10.35
CA ALA A 211 8.62 5.17 10.20
C ALA A 211 8.79 6.25 11.28
N ASP A 212 9.12 5.85 12.53
CA ASP A 212 9.39 6.79 13.64
C ASP A 212 10.66 7.62 13.40
N ALA A 213 11.66 7.02 12.76
CA ALA A 213 12.91 7.70 12.41
C ALA A 213 12.74 8.79 11.34
N ILE A 214 11.64 8.79 10.57
CA ILE A 214 11.37 9.82 9.58
C ILE A 214 10.97 11.11 10.28
N SER A 215 11.86 12.09 10.30
CA SER A 215 11.62 13.38 10.95
C SER A 215 10.86 14.36 10.06
N SER A 216 11.06 14.31 8.74
CA SER A 216 10.45 15.25 7.79
C SER A 216 10.35 14.61 6.40
N PHE A 217 9.34 15.05 5.64
CA PHE A 217 9.19 14.79 4.19
C PHE A 217 9.57 16.03 3.35
N GLY A 218 10.23 17.03 3.96
CA GLY A 218 10.61 18.25 3.26
C GLY A 218 9.38 19.02 2.77
N ASP A 219 9.36 19.34 1.48
CA ASP A 219 8.29 20.07 0.78
C ASP A 219 7.41 19.17 -0.09
N ILE A 220 7.49 17.84 0.06
CA ILE A 220 6.59 16.90 -0.61
C ILE A 220 5.15 17.21 -0.19
N PRO A 221 4.22 17.51 -1.13
CA PRO A 221 2.80 17.69 -0.81
C PRO A 221 2.24 16.47 -0.09
N LEU A 222 1.67 16.68 1.09
CA LEU A 222 1.17 15.61 1.94
C LEU A 222 -0.25 15.92 2.41
N VAL A 223 -1.19 15.02 2.16
CA VAL A 223 -2.50 15.04 2.80
C VAL A 223 -2.64 13.82 3.69
N VAL A 224 -2.94 14.01 4.96
CA VAL A 224 -3.29 12.94 5.90
C VAL A 224 -4.77 13.03 6.20
N ILE A 225 -5.50 11.96 5.90
CA ILE A 225 -6.93 11.84 6.14
C ILE A 225 -7.13 10.87 7.31
N ALA A 226 -7.84 11.29 8.36
CA ALA A 226 -8.15 10.45 9.50
C ALA A 226 -9.65 10.17 9.60
N SER A 227 -9.99 8.96 10.02
CA SER A 227 -11.35 8.57 10.40
C SER A 227 -11.76 9.19 11.73
N GLY A 228 -13.05 9.41 11.94
CA GLY A 228 -13.60 10.00 13.17
C GLY A 228 -14.31 9.02 14.07
N LYS A 229 -14.83 7.90 13.53
CA LYS A 229 -15.60 6.91 14.30
C LYS A 229 -14.69 5.99 15.10
N PRO A 230 -14.91 5.87 16.42
CA PRO A 230 -14.24 4.85 17.22
C PRO A 230 -14.58 3.45 16.72
N ASN A 231 -13.58 2.55 16.69
CA ASN A 231 -13.82 1.15 16.38
C ASN A 231 -14.32 0.42 17.63
N PRO A 232 -15.57 -0.08 17.65
CA PRO A 232 -16.15 -0.73 18.83
C PRO A 232 -15.43 -2.02 19.22
N ALA A 233 -14.64 -2.62 18.33
CA ALA A 233 -13.83 -3.79 18.67
C ALA A 233 -12.76 -3.51 19.74
N PHE A 234 -12.42 -2.23 19.96
CA PHE A 234 -11.46 -1.80 21.01
C PHE A 234 -12.12 -1.57 22.38
N GLY A 235 -13.42 -1.89 22.53
CA GLY A 235 -14.12 -1.83 23.81
C GLY A 235 -14.02 -0.47 24.49
N ASP A 236 -13.76 -0.47 25.80
CA ASP A 236 -13.75 0.74 26.63
C ASP A 236 -12.68 1.77 26.24
N VAL A 237 -11.64 1.37 25.53
CA VAL A 237 -10.57 2.30 25.10
C VAL A 237 -10.85 2.90 23.72
N ALA A 238 -11.90 2.47 23.01
CA ALA A 238 -12.17 2.85 21.62
C ALA A 238 -12.19 4.37 21.39
N GLU A 239 -12.92 5.13 22.22
CA GLU A 239 -12.99 6.60 22.09
C GLU A 239 -11.66 7.29 22.37
N GLY A 240 -10.95 6.86 23.42
CA GLY A 240 -9.64 7.40 23.78
C GLY A 240 -8.62 7.09 22.70
N PHE A 241 -8.65 5.89 22.14
CA PHE A 241 -7.79 5.45 21.06
C PHE A 241 -8.07 6.22 19.77
N GLN A 242 -9.35 6.46 19.42
CA GLN A 242 -9.69 7.24 18.23
C GLN A 242 -9.23 8.70 18.34
N LYS A 243 -9.41 9.35 19.49
CA LYS A 243 -8.88 10.71 19.74
C LYS A 243 -7.36 10.76 19.55
N PHE A 244 -6.67 9.79 20.13
CA PHE A 244 -5.23 9.66 19.99
C PHE A 244 -4.82 9.43 18.53
N TRP A 245 -5.52 8.58 17.77
CA TRP A 245 -5.29 8.33 16.35
C TRP A 245 -5.38 9.62 15.52
N ILE A 246 -6.44 10.40 15.74
CA ILE A 246 -6.66 11.70 15.09
C ILE A 246 -5.51 12.68 15.40
N GLU A 247 -5.09 12.76 16.68
CA GLU A 247 -3.97 13.62 17.08
C GLU A 247 -2.66 13.23 16.40
N GLN A 248 -2.35 11.94 16.32
CA GLN A 248 -1.14 11.44 15.66
C GLN A 248 -1.20 11.65 14.15
N SER A 249 -2.33 11.44 13.50
CA SER A 249 -2.53 11.73 12.08
C SER A 249 -2.33 13.21 11.77
N ARG A 250 -2.85 14.10 12.62
CA ARG A 250 -2.60 15.54 12.54
C ARG A 250 -1.12 15.90 12.75
N ALA A 251 -0.44 15.22 13.67
CA ALA A 251 0.99 15.41 13.88
C ALA A 251 1.81 14.94 12.66
N LEU A 252 1.43 13.82 12.05
CA LEU A 252 2.06 13.28 10.85
C LEU A 252 1.98 14.27 9.67
N SER A 253 0.85 14.94 9.47
CA SER A 253 0.74 15.93 8.38
C SER A 253 1.77 17.05 8.49
N LYS A 254 2.19 17.41 9.71
CA LYS A 254 3.20 18.46 9.97
C LYS A 254 4.64 18.04 9.64
N LYS A 255 4.88 16.77 9.29
CA LYS A 255 6.19 16.30 8.81
C LYS A 255 6.52 16.82 7.38
N SER A 256 5.55 17.40 6.67
CA SER A 256 5.80 18.15 5.44
C SER A 256 5.50 19.65 5.64
N THR A 257 6.31 20.53 5.02
CA THR A 257 6.04 21.97 4.98
C THR A 257 4.79 22.31 4.16
N ARG A 258 4.32 21.36 3.33
CA ARG A 258 3.08 21.42 2.51
C ARG A 258 2.05 20.40 2.98
N GLY A 259 2.04 20.12 4.29
CA GLY A 259 1.16 19.12 4.88
C GLY A 259 -0.23 19.67 5.19
N GLU A 260 -1.26 18.94 4.79
CA GLU A 260 -2.68 19.18 5.06
C GLU A 260 -3.26 18.02 5.89
N PHE A 261 -4.24 18.31 6.75
CA PHE A 261 -4.94 17.31 7.55
C PHE A 261 -6.44 17.41 7.32
N ILE A 262 -7.08 16.28 7.07
CA ILE A 262 -8.53 16.15 6.89
C ILE A 262 -9.06 15.15 7.93
N LEU A 263 -10.12 15.54 8.65
CA LEU A 263 -10.86 14.64 9.54
C LEU A 263 -12.22 14.33 8.94
N VAL A 264 -12.54 13.04 8.78
CA VAL A 264 -13.84 12.56 8.31
C VAL A 264 -14.61 12.00 9.51
N ASN A 265 -15.38 12.86 10.19
CA ASN A 265 -16.01 12.57 11.47
C ASN A 265 -16.88 11.30 11.46
N GLU A 266 -17.61 11.07 10.36
CA GLU A 266 -18.57 9.97 10.24
C GLU A 266 -17.99 8.72 9.57
N SER A 267 -16.67 8.68 9.32
CA SER A 267 -16.02 7.54 8.69
C SER A 267 -15.43 6.56 9.70
N SER A 268 -15.51 5.29 9.37
CA SER A 268 -14.73 4.21 9.96
C SER A 268 -13.28 4.24 9.41
N HIS A 269 -12.48 3.25 9.80
CA HIS A 269 -11.12 3.04 9.29
C HIS A 269 -11.04 2.99 7.74
N TYR A 270 -12.12 2.56 7.07
CA TYR A 270 -12.20 2.43 5.61
C TYR A 270 -12.76 3.70 4.95
N ILE A 271 -12.07 4.83 5.11
CA ILE A 271 -12.52 6.16 4.64
C ILE A 271 -12.91 6.14 3.16
N TYR A 272 -12.15 5.43 2.32
CA TYR A 272 -12.41 5.35 0.88
C TYR A 272 -13.67 4.54 0.51
N LEU A 273 -14.23 3.77 1.45
CA LEU A 273 -15.52 3.09 1.30
C LEU A 273 -16.67 3.93 1.87
N ASP A 274 -16.43 4.63 2.98
CA ASP A 274 -17.46 5.41 3.69
C ASP A 274 -17.68 6.77 3.02
N ASP A 275 -16.62 7.43 2.53
CA ASP A 275 -16.69 8.70 1.80
C ASP A 275 -15.78 8.67 0.56
N PRO A 276 -16.15 7.87 -0.47
CA PRO A 276 -15.37 7.74 -1.69
C PRO A 276 -15.28 9.06 -2.48
N ASP A 277 -16.25 9.98 -2.31
CA ASP A 277 -16.28 11.25 -3.01
C ASP A 277 -15.21 12.19 -2.48
N LEU A 278 -15.09 12.33 -1.16
CA LEU A 278 -14.05 13.12 -0.51
C LEU A 278 -12.65 12.61 -0.88
N VAL A 279 -12.44 11.29 -0.82
CA VAL A 279 -11.14 10.70 -1.13
C VAL A 279 -10.78 10.92 -2.60
N ALA A 280 -11.72 10.65 -3.52
CA ALA A 280 -11.49 10.87 -4.95
C ALA A 280 -11.19 12.34 -5.26
N GLU A 281 -11.96 13.30 -4.70
CA GLU A 281 -11.73 14.72 -4.93
C GLU A 281 -10.39 15.18 -4.34
N THR A 282 -9.98 14.67 -3.19
CA THR A 282 -8.66 14.95 -2.60
C THR A 282 -7.54 14.51 -3.55
N ILE A 283 -7.62 13.30 -4.10
CA ILE A 283 -6.64 12.78 -5.07
C ILE A 283 -6.64 13.64 -6.33
N LEU A 284 -7.82 13.89 -6.91
CA LEU A 284 -7.95 14.67 -8.14
C LEU A 284 -7.51 16.13 -7.97
N SER A 285 -7.77 16.74 -6.81
CA SER A 285 -7.27 18.09 -6.49
C SER A 285 -5.75 18.12 -6.49
N MET A 286 -5.10 17.11 -5.89
CA MET A 286 -3.64 17.02 -5.90
C MET A 286 -3.09 16.78 -7.31
N VAL A 287 -3.74 15.94 -8.13
CA VAL A 287 -3.39 15.73 -9.55
C VAL A 287 -3.46 17.06 -10.33
N ARG A 288 -4.53 17.86 -10.17
CA ARG A 288 -4.66 19.18 -10.81
C ARG A 288 -3.55 20.12 -10.37
N LYS A 289 -3.32 20.27 -9.05
CA LYS A 289 -2.23 21.11 -8.50
C LYS A 289 -0.86 20.74 -9.09
N MET A 290 -0.58 19.46 -9.33
CA MET A 290 0.66 18.98 -9.94
C MET A 290 0.76 19.29 -11.44
N ARG A 291 -0.36 19.41 -12.14
CA ARG A 291 -0.42 19.81 -13.55
C ARG A 291 -0.32 21.32 -13.75
N GLY A 292 -0.55 22.09 -12.70
CA GLY A 292 -0.66 23.55 -12.77
C GLY A 292 -2.03 24.03 -13.26
N ASP A 293 -3.07 23.19 -13.10
CA ASP A 293 -4.46 23.44 -13.49
C ASP A 293 -5.23 24.16 -12.36
#